data_19b6c8485cc5925b6bb877dbf3cdad58
#
_entry.id   19b6c8485cc5925b6bb877dbf3cdad58
#
_cell.length_a   1.000
_cell.length_b   1.000
_cell.length_c   1.000
_cell.angle_alpha   90.00
_cell.angle_beta   90.00
_cell.angle_gamma   90.00
#
_symmetry.space_group_name_H-M   'P 1'
#
loop_
_entity.id
_entity.type
_entity.pdbx_description
1 polymer ?
#
loop_
_entity_poly.entity_id
_entity_poly.type
_entity_poly.pdbx_seq_one_letter_code
_entity_poly.pdbx_strand_id
1 'polypeptide(L)'
;PAGAYEVAQKITVEDAHIRFDVPVFAADRQIRACTPNPGAWCELHAHADAEPATLHVLRAQPADMSNPNAPASLEPGHIVAGKKNVWVGTSTEPLELLEVKAQGKKAMRAADWARGAHLDNAFCE
;
A
#
# COMPACT_ATOMS: atom_id res chain seq x y z
N PRO A 1 -8.60 -6.10 -35.85
CA PRO A 1 -8.40 -6.06 -35.23
C PRO A 1 -8.23 -6.12 -34.46
N ALA A 2 -8.48 -6.22 -34.69
CA ALA A 2 -8.36 -6.17 -33.91
C ALA A 2 -7.92 -6.19 -33.11
N GLY A 3 -7.83 -6.37 -33.16
CA GLY A 3 -7.38 -6.41 -32.29
C GLY A 3 -7.01 -6.12 -31.60
N ALA A 4 -7.08 -5.77 -31.68
CA ALA A 4 -6.64 -5.45 -30.95
C ALA A 4 -6.73 -5.40 -29.95
N TYR A 5 -6.95 -5.42 -29.83
CA TYR A 5 -7.05 -5.26 -29.03
C TYR A 5 -6.88 -5.49 -28.02
N GLU A 6 -6.94 -5.76 -27.94
CA GLU A 6 -6.80 -5.93 -27.01
C GLU A 6 -6.28 -5.47 -26.22
N VAL A 7 -5.81 -5.32 -26.73
CA VAL A 7 -5.42 -4.40 -25.97
C VAL A 7 -6.38 -3.91 -25.01
N ALA A 8 -7.37 -4.41 -25.05
CA ALA A 8 -8.31 -4.18 -24.09
C ALA A 8 -7.86 -4.37 -22.72
N GLN A 9 -6.58 -4.47 -22.53
CA GLN A 9 -6.08 -4.61 -21.21
C GLN A 9 -5.80 -3.28 -20.58
N LYS A 10 -6.78 -2.43 -20.52
CA LYS A 10 -6.67 -1.24 -19.71
C LYS A 10 -6.76 -1.62 -18.26
N ILE A 11 -5.78 -1.20 -17.48
CA ILE A 11 -5.83 -1.33 -16.03
C ILE A 11 -6.78 -0.26 -15.51
N THR A 12 -7.83 -0.67 -14.82
CA THR A 12 -8.82 0.25 -14.28
C THR A 12 -8.44 0.68 -12.87
N VAL A 13 -9.17 1.68 -12.34
CA VAL A 13 -9.00 2.09 -10.97
C VAL A 13 -9.28 0.93 -10.01
N GLU A 14 -10.27 0.11 -10.32
CA GLU A 14 -10.56 -1.06 -9.49
C GLU A 14 -9.44 -2.08 -9.52
N ASP A 15 -8.81 -2.28 -10.67
CA ASP A 15 -7.66 -3.18 -10.78
C ASP A 15 -6.50 -2.69 -9.93
N ALA A 16 -6.41 -1.40 -9.69
CA ALA A 16 -5.35 -0.80 -8.91
C ALA A 16 -5.65 -0.79 -7.41
N HIS A 17 -6.82 -1.25 -6.98
CA HIS A 17 -7.14 -1.40 -5.57
C HIS A 17 -6.26 -2.52 -5.00
N ILE A 18 -5.31 -2.15 -4.13
CA ILE A 18 -4.30 -3.07 -3.64
C ILE A 18 -4.93 -4.17 -2.82
N ARG A 19 -4.55 -5.40 -3.12
CA ARG A 19 -4.97 -6.56 -2.34
C ARG A 19 -3.88 -6.92 -1.36
N PHE A 20 -4.24 -6.97 -0.07
CA PHE A 20 -3.28 -7.31 0.98
C PHE A 20 -3.44 -8.76 1.47
N ASP A 21 -4.49 -9.45 1.05
CA ASP A 21 -4.74 -10.84 1.40
C ASP A 21 -4.02 -11.83 0.48
N VAL A 22 -2.93 -11.38 -0.12
CA VAL A 22 -2.12 -12.16 -1.06
C VAL A 22 -0.67 -12.16 -0.57
N PRO A 23 0.19 -13.03 -1.12
CA PRO A 23 1.61 -12.99 -0.77
C PRO A 23 2.24 -11.64 -1.09
N VAL A 24 3.27 -11.28 -0.32
CA VAL A 24 3.90 -9.96 -0.44
C VAL A 24 4.37 -9.65 -1.85
N PHE A 25 4.92 -10.64 -2.55
CA PHE A 25 5.39 -10.36 -3.91
C PHE A 25 4.24 -10.09 -4.89
N ALA A 26 3.05 -10.63 -4.64
CA ALA A 26 1.89 -10.36 -5.48
C ALA A 26 1.37 -8.94 -5.23
N ALA A 27 1.34 -8.49 -3.98
CA ALA A 27 0.97 -7.12 -3.66
C ALA A 27 1.97 -6.13 -4.26
N ASP A 28 3.26 -6.41 -4.13
CA ASP A 28 4.31 -5.59 -4.71
C ASP A 28 4.18 -5.49 -6.23
N ARG A 29 3.93 -6.62 -6.88
CA ARG A 29 3.74 -6.65 -8.33
C ARG A 29 2.53 -5.82 -8.75
N GLN A 30 1.43 -5.92 -8.01
CA GLN A 30 0.23 -5.14 -8.31
C GLN A 30 0.52 -3.64 -8.25
N ILE A 31 1.24 -3.21 -7.23
CA ILE A 31 1.60 -1.81 -7.06
C ILE A 31 2.45 -1.34 -8.24
N ARG A 32 3.46 -2.11 -8.61
CA ARG A 32 4.33 -1.75 -9.73
C ARG A 32 3.59 -1.71 -11.05
N ALA A 33 2.67 -2.65 -11.27
CA ALA A 33 1.92 -2.72 -12.51
C ALA A 33 0.94 -1.55 -12.67
N CYS A 34 0.42 -1.02 -11.57
CA CYS A 34 -0.59 0.02 -11.59
C CYS A 34 -0.05 1.42 -11.38
N THR A 35 1.23 1.58 -11.09
CA THR A 35 1.85 2.88 -10.85
C THR A 35 2.69 3.28 -12.07
N PRO A 36 2.61 4.51 -12.56
CA PRO A 36 1.83 5.63 -12.01
C PRO A 36 0.38 5.69 -12.43
N ASN A 37 -0.05 4.92 -13.40
CA ASN A 37 -1.41 5.01 -13.94
C ASN A 37 -2.11 3.67 -13.92
N PRO A 38 -3.28 3.59 -13.33
CA PRO A 38 -4.09 4.64 -12.68
C PRO A 38 -3.58 5.01 -11.29
N GLY A 39 -2.61 4.30 -10.75
CA GLY A 39 -2.06 4.50 -9.42
C GLY A 39 -2.64 3.53 -8.41
N ALA A 40 -1.77 2.70 -7.82
CA ALA A 40 -2.19 1.73 -6.81
C ALA A 40 -2.72 2.46 -5.58
N TRP A 41 -3.84 1.99 -5.05
CA TRP A 41 -4.50 2.66 -3.93
C TRP A 41 -5.15 1.66 -3.00
N CYS A 42 -5.43 2.13 -1.79
CA CYS A 42 -6.20 1.36 -0.83
C CYS A 42 -7.05 2.32 0.01
N GLU A 43 -8.00 1.75 0.73
CA GLU A 43 -8.84 2.51 1.62
C GLU A 43 -8.23 2.43 3.02
N LEU A 44 -7.79 3.57 3.53
CA LEU A 44 -7.10 3.65 4.81
C LEU A 44 -8.09 3.96 5.94
N HIS A 45 -8.02 3.18 6.99
CA HIS A 45 -8.70 3.43 8.25
C HIS A 45 -7.63 3.74 9.29
N ALA A 46 -7.39 5.04 9.51
CA ALA A 46 -6.26 5.47 10.36
C ALA A 46 -6.48 5.14 11.84
N HIS A 47 -7.71 5.22 12.29
CA HIS A 47 -8.09 4.83 13.64
C HIS A 47 -9.60 4.54 13.65
N ALA A 48 -10.11 4.04 14.79
CA ALA A 48 -11.49 3.56 14.86
C ALA A 48 -12.53 4.61 14.49
N ASP A 49 -12.28 5.87 14.86
CA ASP A 49 -13.23 6.96 14.63
C ASP A 49 -12.97 7.71 13.32
N ALA A 50 -11.94 7.32 12.57
CA ALA A 50 -11.60 8.00 11.33
C ALA A 50 -12.47 7.52 10.18
N GLU A 51 -12.86 8.45 9.31
CA GLU A 51 -13.52 8.07 8.08
C GLU A 51 -12.50 7.44 7.12
N PRO A 52 -12.91 6.44 6.34
CA PRO A 52 -12.00 5.86 5.35
C PRO A 52 -11.51 6.92 4.37
N ALA A 53 -10.24 6.87 4.03
CA ALA A 53 -9.64 7.80 3.09
C ALA A 53 -8.82 7.03 2.08
N THR A 54 -8.73 7.54 0.86
CA THR A 54 -7.93 6.91 -0.17
C THR A 54 -6.44 7.19 0.06
N LEU A 55 -5.64 6.13 0.10
CA LEU A 55 -4.19 6.23 0.18
C LEU A 55 -3.60 5.62 -1.08
N HIS A 56 -2.86 6.43 -1.84
CA HIS A 56 -2.11 5.92 -2.98
C HIS A 56 -0.73 5.49 -2.53
N VAL A 57 -0.32 4.32 -2.96
CA VAL A 57 1.02 3.80 -2.68
C VAL A 57 1.83 3.94 -3.96
N LEU A 58 2.81 4.82 -3.94
CA LEU A 58 3.61 5.14 -5.12
C LEU A 58 4.84 4.26 -5.22
N ARG A 59 5.42 3.87 -4.10
CA ARG A 59 6.55 2.96 -4.05
C ARG A 59 6.45 2.08 -2.83
N ALA A 60 6.77 0.82 -3.00
CA ALA A 60 6.79 -0.17 -1.93
C ALA A 60 7.77 -1.27 -2.29
N GLN A 61 8.13 -2.09 -1.33
CA GLN A 61 8.99 -3.26 -1.53
C GLN A 61 8.69 -4.28 -0.44
N PRO A 62 8.99 -5.55 -0.66
CA PRO A 62 8.91 -6.52 0.43
C PRO A 62 9.81 -6.06 1.57
N ALA A 63 9.36 -6.26 2.81
CA ALA A 63 10.12 -5.83 3.97
C ALA A 63 11.46 -6.54 4.02
N ASP A 64 12.48 -5.81 4.48
CA ASP A 64 13.79 -6.40 4.74
C ASP A 64 13.72 -7.10 6.09
N MET A 65 13.60 -8.42 6.04
CA MET A 65 13.43 -9.21 7.25
C MET A 65 14.70 -9.32 8.09
N SER A 66 15.83 -8.78 7.60
CA SER A 66 17.04 -8.65 8.40
C SER A 66 17.00 -7.40 9.28
N ASN A 67 16.06 -6.49 9.03
CA ASN A 67 15.86 -5.30 9.85
C ASN A 67 15.22 -5.74 11.18
N PRO A 68 15.87 -5.50 12.33
CA PRO A 68 15.33 -5.95 13.62
C PRO A 68 14.01 -5.27 13.99
N ASN A 69 13.69 -4.13 13.36
CA ASN A 69 12.44 -3.41 13.62
C ASN A 69 11.29 -3.90 12.77
N ALA A 70 11.56 -4.70 11.74
CA ALA A 70 10.50 -5.20 10.87
C ALA A 70 9.66 -6.24 11.61
N PRO A 71 8.33 -6.12 11.57
CA PRO A 71 7.49 -7.14 12.20
C PRO A 71 7.65 -8.48 11.48
N ALA A 72 7.61 -9.56 12.25
CA ALA A 72 7.73 -10.90 11.67
C ALA A 72 6.53 -11.25 10.81
N SER A 73 5.34 -10.83 11.24
CA SER A 73 4.12 -11.02 10.47
C SER A 73 3.09 -9.99 10.91
N LEU A 74 2.19 -9.66 10.01
CA LEU A 74 1.08 -8.75 10.30
C LEU A 74 -0.16 -9.31 9.64
N GLU A 75 -1.31 -9.03 10.24
CA GLU A 75 -2.59 -9.33 9.59
C GLU A 75 -2.66 -8.57 8.26
N PRO A 76 -3.22 -9.18 7.22
CA PRO A 76 -3.32 -8.49 5.93
C PRO A 76 -3.99 -7.12 6.07
N GLY A 77 -3.32 -6.11 5.53
CA GLY A 77 -3.81 -4.74 5.57
C GLY A 77 -3.45 -3.95 6.81
N HIS A 78 -3.01 -4.59 7.88
CA HIS A 78 -2.66 -3.86 9.10
C HIS A 78 -1.37 -3.07 8.91
N ILE A 79 -1.34 -1.85 9.45
CA ILE A 79 -0.21 -0.94 9.31
C ILE A 79 0.55 -0.84 10.63
N VAL A 80 1.86 -0.95 10.56
CA VAL A 80 2.75 -0.66 11.68
C VAL A 80 3.74 0.40 11.23
N ALA A 81 3.80 1.50 11.95
CA ALA A 81 4.72 2.60 11.65
C ALA A 81 5.84 2.62 12.68
N GLY A 82 7.08 2.48 12.21
CA GLY A 82 8.27 2.68 13.02
C GLY A 82 8.81 4.09 12.86
N LYS A 83 10.00 4.33 13.38
CA LYS A 83 10.63 5.65 13.28
C LYS A 83 11.00 6.00 11.84
N LYS A 84 11.45 5.02 11.08
CA LYS A 84 11.96 5.24 9.72
C LYS A 84 11.24 4.41 8.66
N ASN A 85 10.39 3.49 9.08
CA ASN A 85 9.77 2.52 8.18
C ASN A 85 8.29 2.43 8.47
N VAL A 86 7.53 2.12 7.44
CA VAL A 86 6.10 1.83 7.56
C VAL A 86 5.85 0.51 6.88
N TRP A 87 5.19 -0.41 7.57
CA TRP A 87 4.90 -1.74 7.03
C TRP A 87 3.40 -1.99 7.00
N VAL A 88 2.97 -2.77 6.02
CA VAL A 88 1.59 -3.23 5.94
C VAL A 88 1.59 -4.74 5.77
N GLY A 89 0.68 -5.42 6.45
CA GLY A 89 0.59 -6.87 6.41
C GLY A 89 0.09 -7.41 5.09
N THR A 90 0.60 -8.59 4.73
CA THR A 90 0.11 -9.38 3.60
C THR A 90 -0.16 -10.79 4.11
N SER A 91 -0.42 -11.74 3.20
CA SER A 91 -0.59 -13.13 3.64
C SER A 91 0.74 -13.82 3.95
N THR A 92 1.86 -13.18 3.64
CA THR A 92 3.20 -13.68 3.95
C THR A 92 3.97 -12.60 4.73
N GLU A 93 5.17 -12.22 4.28
CA GLU A 93 5.94 -11.18 4.96
C GLU A 93 5.32 -9.80 4.73
N PRO A 94 5.59 -8.84 5.64
CA PRO A 94 5.08 -7.49 5.44
C PRO A 94 5.62 -6.82 4.19
N LEU A 95 4.83 -5.87 3.67
CA LEU A 95 5.25 -4.99 2.60
C LEU A 95 5.68 -3.67 3.22
N GLU A 96 6.83 -3.16 2.82
CA GLU A 96 7.30 -1.86 3.30
C GLU A 96 6.84 -0.77 2.35
N LEU A 97 6.14 0.23 2.86
CA LEU A 97 5.72 1.39 2.09
C LEU A 97 6.86 2.40 2.06
N LEU A 98 7.22 2.87 0.87
CA LEU A 98 8.32 3.80 0.70
C LEU A 98 7.83 5.21 0.41
N GLU A 99 6.88 5.34 -0.50
CA GLU A 99 6.33 6.62 -0.87
C GLU A 99 4.82 6.50 -1.04
N VAL A 100 4.09 7.44 -0.46
CA VAL A 100 2.63 7.41 -0.49
C VAL A 100 2.08 8.80 -0.78
N LYS A 101 0.81 8.84 -1.17
CA LYS A 101 0.08 10.08 -1.36
C LYS A 101 -1.28 9.91 -0.69
N ALA A 102 -1.47 10.61 0.42
CA ALA A 102 -2.75 10.58 1.13
C ALA A 102 -3.75 11.46 0.41
N GLN A 103 -5.03 11.17 0.61
CA GLN A 103 -6.11 11.92 0.01
C GLN A 103 -5.99 13.41 0.33
N GLY A 104 -5.97 14.23 -0.71
CA GLY A 104 -5.87 15.67 -0.56
C GLY A 104 -4.49 16.20 -0.20
N LYS A 105 -3.47 15.34 -0.24
CA LYS A 105 -2.10 15.74 0.10
C LYS A 105 -1.14 15.40 -1.02
N LYS A 106 0.09 15.94 -0.91
CA LYS A 106 1.14 15.66 -1.88
C LYS A 106 1.81 14.32 -1.59
N ALA A 107 2.49 13.79 -2.59
CA ALA A 107 3.32 12.60 -2.40
C ALA A 107 4.43 12.90 -1.39
N MET A 108 4.70 11.94 -0.50
CA MET A 108 5.76 12.07 0.48
C MET A 108 6.26 10.71 0.90
N ARG A 109 7.37 10.68 1.60
CA ARG A 109 7.88 9.42 2.13
C ARG A 109 6.89 8.87 3.15
N ALA A 110 6.74 7.54 3.14
CA ALA A 110 5.76 6.90 4.02
C ALA A 110 6.03 7.21 5.49
N ALA A 111 7.30 7.23 5.90
CA ALA A 111 7.65 7.51 7.29
C ALA A 111 7.22 8.92 7.70
N ASP A 112 7.37 9.90 6.81
CA ASP A 112 6.96 11.27 7.10
C ASP A 112 5.44 11.39 7.16
N TRP A 113 4.75 10.72 6.24
CA TRP A 113 3.30 10.67 6.27
C TRP A 113 2.79 10.06 7.57
N ALA A 114 3.39 8.96 8.01
CA ALA A 114 2.93 8.24 9.19
C ALA A 114 3.04 9.08 10.46
N ARG A 115 4.06 9.96 10.54
CA ARG A 115 4.22 10.82 11.71
C ARG A 115 3.06 11.77 11.91
N GLY A 116 2.43 12.21 10.83
CA GLY A 116 1.31 13.15 10.90
C GLY A 116 -0.06 12.51 10.78
N ALA A 117 -0.13 11.21 10.55
CA ALA A 117 -1.39 10.55 10.20
C ALA A 117 -2.17 10.02 11.40
N HIS A 118 -1.61 10.08 12.59
CA HIS A 118 -2.27 9.62 13.83
C HIS A 118 -2.80 8.19 13.69
N LEU A 119 -1.92 7.28 13.28
CA LEU A 119 -2.28 5.89 13.07
C LEU A 119 -2.45 5.17 14.40
N ASP A 120 -3.60 4.53 14.60
CA ASP A 120 -3.90 3.77 15.80
C ASP A 120 -4.68 2.53 15.39
N ASN A 121 -4.04 1.37 15.43
CA ASN A 121 -4.60 0.13 14.90
C ASN A 121 -5.06 0.32 13.45
N ALA A 122 -4.29 1.09 12.69
CA ALA A 122 -4.63 1.44 11.32
C ALA A 122 -4.59 0.21 10.40
N PHE A 123 -5.46 0.21 9.42
CA PHE A 123 -5.46 -0.85 8.43
C PHE A 123 -5.94 -0.31 7.08
N CYS A 124 -5.57 -1.05 6.04
CA CYS A 124 -5.99 -0.77 4.67
C CYS A 124 -6.86 -1.90 4.16
N GLU A 125 -7.85 -1.54 3.37
CA GLU A 125 -8.65 -2.56 2.70
C GLU A 125 -8.95 -2.19 1.25
#